data_c3e81447397fe83b9a21727895d6f720
#
_entry.id   c3e81447397fe83b9a21727895d6f720
#
_cell.length_a   1.000
_cell.length_b   1.000
_cell.length_c   1.000
_cell.angle_alpha   90.00
_cell.angle_beta   90.00
_cell.angle_gamma   90.00
#
_symmetry.space_group_name_H-M   'P 1'
#
loop_
_entity.id
_entity.type
_entity.pdbx_description
1 polymer ?
#
loop_
_entity_poly.entity_id
_entity_poly.type
_entity_poly.pdbx_seq_one_letter_code
_entity_poly.pdbx_strand_id
1 'polypeptide(L)'
;MSDFRAFYREHRDRLFAYLMRSTGDYYLSGDILQESFTRYLEKYGEDGHHPALLYTIARNAVVDGYRRKGRETLLSDAQDHSRHNPETDMMVREDYRRVLAVMQELEPEERDILSLVVSSGLPYREVARIAGTSEANVKVRVHRARVKLKKMMKPGDV
;
A
#
# COMPACT_ATOMS: atom_id res chain seq x y z
N MET A 1 22.78 -0.51 20.89
CA MET A 1 21.45 -0.09 20.43
C MET A 1 21.15 -0.75 19.11
N SER A 2 19.96 -1.31 19.00
CA SER A 2 19.56 -1.98 17.77
C SER A 2 19.22 -0.96 16.69
N ASP A 3 19.83 -1.07 15.52
CA ASP A 3 19.51 -0.27 14.34
C ASP A 3 18.08 -0.54 13.86
N PHE A 4 17.54 -1.72 14.19
CA PHE A 4 16.18 -2.09 13.84
C PHE A 4 15.15 -1.15 14.48
N ARG A 5 15.35 -0.73 15.71
CA ARG A 5 14.45 0.19 16.38
C ARG A 5 14.38 1.53 15.66
N ALA A 6 15.52 2.06 15.25
CA ALA A 6 15.59 3.29 14.47
C ALA A 6 14.94 3.11 13.09
N PHE A 7 15.20 2.01 12.43
CA PHE A 7 14.62 1.64 11.15
C PHE A 7 13.09 1.55 11.24
N TYR A 8 12.59 0.90 12.28
CA TYR A 8 11.15 0.78 12.54
C TYR A 8 10.49 2.16 12.68
N ARG A 9 11.08 3.03 13.50
CA ARG A 9 10.55 4.39 13.70
C ARG A 9 10.53 5.20 12.41
N GLU A 10 11.56 5.07 11.61
CA GLU A 10 11.69 5.80 10.34
C GLU A 10 10.65 5.37 9.32
N HIS A 11 10.37 4.07 9.23
CA HIS A 11 9.58 3.52 8.13
C HIS A 11 8.16 3.12 8.51
N ARG A 12 7.83 3.02 9.80
CA ARG A 12 6.52 2.57 10.25
C ARG A 12 5.36 3.35 9.63
N ASP A 13 5.40 4.67 9.76
CA ASP A 13 4.30 5.52 9.29
C ASP A 13 4.21 5.55 7.78
N ARG A 14 5.34 5.56 7.09
CA ARG A 14 5.39 5.52 5.63
C ARG A 14 4.85 4.20 5.09
N LEU A 15 5.26 3.10 5.69
CA LEU A 15 4.77 1.78 5.27
C LEU A 15 3.27 1.66 5.55
N PHE A 16 2.81 2.14 6.70
CA PHE A 16 1.39 2.14 7.02
C PHE A 16 0.59 2.97 6.01
N ALA A 17 1.10 4.14 5.61
CA ALA A 17 0.46 4.97 4.59
C ALA A 17 0.36 4.25 3.25
N TYR A 18 1.42 3.57 2.83
CA TYR A 18 1.39 2.74 1.62
C TYR A 18 0.28 1.69 1.71
N LEU A 19 0.24 0.96 2.83
CA LEU A 19 -0.74 -0.11 3.03
C LEU A 19 -2.18 0.43 3.03
N MET A 20 -2.41 1.56 3.70
CA MET A 20 -3.74 2.19 3.71
C MET A 20 -4.19 2.62 2.31
N ARG A 21 -3.30 3.25 1.54
CA ARG A 21 -3.62 3.68 0.18
C ARG A 21 -3.85 2.49 -0.74
N SER A 22 -3.12 1.41 -0.52
CA SER A 22 -3.20 0.19 -1.32
C SER A 22 -4.44 -0.64 -1.00
N THR A 23 -4.75 -0.82 0.29
CA THR A 23 -5.82 -1.73 0.73
C THR A 23 -7.11 -1.02 1.13
N GLY A 24 -7.02 0.21 1.62
CA GLY A 24 -8.17 0.93 2.17
C GLY A 24 -8.71 0.34 3.47
N ASP A 25 -7.98 -0.54 4.11
CA ASP A 25 -8.44 -1.28 5.29
C ASP A 25 -7.45 -1.08 6.45
N TYR A 26 -7.91 -0.42 7.50
CA TYR A 26 -7.10 -0.08 8.67
C TYR A 26 -6.52 -1.31 9.37
N TYR A 27 -7.37 -2.30 9.66
CA TYR A 27 -6.95 -3.48 10.42
C TYR A 27 -6.04 -4.39 9.59
N LEU A 28 -6.37 -4.59 8.33
CA LEU A 28 -5.52 -5.35 7.42
C LEU A 28 -4.15 -4.69 7.26
N SER A 29 -4.13 -3.37 7.14
CA SER A 29 -2.88 -2.62 7.02
C SER A 29 -2.01 -2.79 8.27
N GLY A 30 -2.62 -2.74 9.45
CA GLY A 30 -1.90 -2.97 10.70
C GLY A 30 -1.32 -4.37 10.79
N ASP A 31 -2.08 -5.37 10.40
CA ASP A 31 -1.62 -6.77 10.40
C ASP A 31 -0.46 -6.98 9.43
N ILE A 32 -0.58 -6.46 8.22
CA ILE A 32 0.50 -6.57 7.22
C ILE A 32 1.75 -5.79 7.68
N LEU A 33 1.56 -4.64 8.30
CA LEU A 33 2.66 -3.84 8.84
C LEU A 33 3.50 -4.67 9.83
N GLN A 34 2.85 -5.26 10.81
CA GLN A 34 3.54 -6.04 11.84
C GLN A 34 4.19 -7.29 11.25
N GLU A 35 3.49 -8.00 10.40
CA GLU A 35 4.04 -9.18 9.73
C GLU A 35 5.25 -8.82 8.88
N SER A 36 5.20 -7.70 8.17
CA SER A 36 6.28 -7.26 7.29
C SER A 36 7.55 -6.95 8.07
N PHE A 37 7.43 -6.23 9.19
CA PHE A 37 8.60 -5.95 10.04
C PHE A 37 9.14 -7.22 10.68
N THR A 38 8.27 -8.13 11.11
CA THR A 38 8.69 -9.40 11.68
C THR A 38 9.49 -10.23 10.66
N ARG A 39 8.98 -10.36 9.46
CA ARG A 39 9.66 -11.09 8.38
C ARG A 39 10.98 -10.42 7.98
N TYR A 40 10.97 -9.09 7.93
CA TYR A 40 12.17 -8.34 7.64
C TYR A 40 13.26 -8.61 8.68
N LEU A 41 12.90 -8.54 9.96
CA LEU A 41 13.83 -8.80 11.06
C LEU A 41 14.38 -10.22 11.02
N GLU A 42 13.53 -11.20 10.79
CA GLU A 42 13.94 -12.60 10.67
C GLU A 42 14.93 -12.83 9.52
N LYS A 43 14.71 -12.15 8.41
CA LYS A 43 15.50 -12.38 7.20
C LYS A 43 16.78 -11.57 7.15
N TYR A 44 16.75 -10.32 7.60
CA TYR A 44 17.88 -9.39 7.45
C TYR A 44 18.56 -9.01 8.76
N GLY A 45 17.98 -9.38 9.90
CA GLY A 45 18.53 -9.11 11.21
C GLY A 45 18.37 -7.67 11.67
N GLU A 46 18.89 -7.39 12.85
CA GLU A 46 18.73 -6.10 13.51
C GLU A 46 19.55 -4.97 12.90
N ASP A 47 20.62 -5.29 12.20
CA ASP A 47 21.57 -4.32 11.66
C ASP A 47 21.28 -3.93 10.21
N GLY A 48 20.27 -4.56 9.59
CA GLY A 48 19.92 -4.29 8.22
C GLY A 48 19.23 -2.93 8.03
N HIS A 49 19.55 -2.29 6.91
CA HIS A 49 18.87 -1.04 6.53
C HIS A 49 18.52 -1.11 5.05
N HIS A 50 17.43 -1.81 4.73
CA HIS A 50 17.01 -2.09 3.35
C HIS A 50 15.52 -1.78 3.17
N PRO A 51 15.13 -0.48 3.07
CA PRO A 51 13.71 -0.12 2.97
C PRO A 51 13.02 -0.72 1.74
N ALA A 52 13.72 -0.83 0.61
CA ALA A 52 13.14 -1.44 -0.59
C ALA A 52 12.71 -2.88 -0.35
N LEU A 53 13.49 -3.63 0.43
CA LEU A 53 13.17 -5.01 0.77
C LEU A 53 11.96 -5.09 1.71
N LEU A 54 11.85 -4.17 2.64
CA LEU A 54 10.68 -4.07 3.52
C LEU A 54 9.40 -3.86 2.69
N TYR A 55 9.44 -2.92 1.75
CA TYR A 55 8.28 -2.66 0.88
C TYR A 55 7.97 -3.84 -0.04
N THR A 56 8.99 -4.57 -0.48
CA THR A 56 8.79 -5.79 -1.27
C THR A 56 8.03 -6.85 -0.46
N ILE A 57 8.43 -7.05 0.80
CA ILE A 57 7.74 -7.99 1.70
C ILE A 57 6.28 -7.57 1.88
N ALA A 58 6.04 -6.31 2.17
CA ALA A 58 4.70 -5.79 2.41
C ALA A 58 3.82 -5.88 1.15
N ARG A 59 4.37 -5.52 0.00
CA ARG A 59 3.66 -5.60 -1.27
C ARG A 59 3.26 -7.04 -1.60
N ASN A 60 4.17 -7.97 -1.39
CA ASN A 60 3.88 -9.38 -1.62
C ASN A 60 2.72 -9.86 -0.73
N ALA A 61 2.67 -9.41 0.53
CA ALA A 61 1.58 -9.73 1.44
C ALA A 61 0.24 -9.16 0.94
N VAL A 62 0.26 -7.93 0.41
CA VAL A 62 -0.94 -7.31 -0.17
C VAL A 62 -1.42 -8.11 -1.39
N VAL A 63 -0.52 -8.45 -2.31
CA VAL A 63 -0.85 -9.20 -3.52
C VAL A 63 -1.41 -10.57 -3.15
N ASP A 64 -0.79 -11.26 -2.20
CA ASP A 64 -1.26 -12.57 -1.74
C ASP A 64 -2.65 -12.46 -1.10
N GLY A 65 -2.90 -11.39 -0.36
CA GLY A 65 -4.21 -11.12 0.24
C GLY A 65 -5.31 -10.95 -0.82
N TYR A 66 -5.01 -10.24 -1.89
CA TYR A 66 -5.96 -10.08 -2.99
C TYR A 66 -6.22 -11.37 -3.74
N ARG A 67 -5.20 -12.19 -3.95
CA ARG A 67 -5.37 -13.51 -4.57
C ARG A 67 -6.28 -14.39 -3.73
N ARG A 68 -6.10 -14.41 -2.42
CA ARG A 68 -6.95 -15.19 -1.51
C ARG A 68 -8.40 -14.70 -1.55
N LYS A 69 -8.61 -13.39 -1.51
CA LYS A 69 -9.96 -12.81 -1.62
C LYS A 69 -10.64 -13.19 -2.94
N GLY A 70 -9.88 -13.14 -4.04
CA GLY A 70 -10.40 -13.55 -5.34
C GLY A 70 -10.88 -14.99 -5.35
N ARG A 71 -10.11 -15.90 -4.74
CA ARG A 71 -10.49 -17.32 -4.63
C ARG A 71 -11.72 -17.50 -3.74
N GLU A 72 -11.77 -16.82 -2.61
CA GLU A 72 -12.92 -16.89 -1.70
C GLU A 72 -14.18 -16.38 -2.38
N THR A 73 -14.07 -15.29 -3.16
CA THR A 73 -15.19 -14.74 -3.91
C THR A 73 -15.70 -15.74 -4.95
N LEU A 74 -14.81 -16.45 -5.63
CA LEU A 74 -15.18 -17.47 -6.61
C LEU A 74 -15.84 -18.68 -5.97
N LEU A 75 -15.46 -19.01 -4.74
CA LEU A 75 -15.95 -20.18 -4.04
C LEU A 75 -17.25 -19.94 -3.26
N SER A 76 -17.51 -18.72 -2.86
CA SER A 76 -18.57 -18.43 -1.89
C SER A 76 -19.83 -17.79 -2.46
N ASP A 77 -19.97 -17.57 -3.75
CA ASP A 77 -21.08 -16.80 -4.33
C ASP A 77 -21.30 -15.47 -3.58
N ALA A 78 -20.33 -15.03 -2.88
CA ALA A 78 -20.54 -13.98 -1.96
C ALA A 78 -20.30 -12.66 -2.63
N GLN A 79 -21.28 -12.07 -2.89
CA GLN A 79 -21.58 -10.87 -2.18
C GLN A 79 -20.46 -9.87 -2.20
N ASP A 80 -20.84 -8.82 -2.70
CA ASP A 80 -20.26 -7.52 -2.49
C ASP A 80 -19.22 -7.53 -1.39
N HIS A 81 -18.01 -7.86 -1.78
CA HIS A 81 -16.86 -7.57 -0.98
C HIS A 81 -16.61 -6.09 -1.13
N SER A 82 -17.52 -5.33 -0.57
CA SER A 82 -17.31 -3.93 -0.44
C SER A 82 -15.96 -3.80 0.25
N ARG A 83 -15.03 -3.16 -0.40
CA ARG A 83 -13.74 -2.78 0.16
C ARG A 83 -13.95 -1.79 1.29
N HIS A 84 -15.18 -1.53 1.62
CA HIS A 84 -15.60 -0.65 2.68
C HIS A 84 -15.63 -1.44 3.98
N ASN A 85 -14.76 -1.08 4.90
CA ASN A 85 -14.74 -1.59 6.26
C ASN A 85 -15.26 -0.50 7.17
N PRO A 86 -16.46 -0.69 7.79
CA PRO A 86 -17.03 0.34 8.68
C PRO A 86 -16.11 0.71 9.84
N GLU A 87 -15.33 -0.24 10.34
CA GLU A 87 -14.39 0.03 11.42
C GLU A 87 -13.26 0.95 10.98
N THR A 88 -12.80 0.81 9.73
CA THR A 88 -11.82 1.72 9.15
C THR A 88 -12.37 3.15 9.10
N ASP A 89 -13.63 3.32 8.74
CA ASP A 89 -14.26 4.63 8.68
C ASP A 89 -14.25 5.34 10.03
N MET A 90 -14.36 4.60 11.13
CA MET A 90 -14.30 5.17 12.47
C MET A 90 -12.88 5.59 12.87
N MET A 91 -11.87 4.97 12.29
CA MET A 91 -10.47 5.18 12.66
C MET A 91 -9.74 6.20 11.79
N VAL A 92 -10.34 6.63 10.69
CA VAL A 92 -9.72 7.47 9.68
C VAL A 92 -10.49 8.78 9.54
N ARG A 93 -9.77 9.90 9.47
CA ARG A 93 -10.40 11.22 9.26
C ARG A 93 -11.12 11.25 7.92
N GLU A 94 -12.20 12.02 7.85
CA GLU A 94 -13.09 12.05 6.69
C GLU A 94 -12.39 12.48 5.40
N ASP A 95 -11.54 13.49 5.46
CA ASP A 95 -10.79 13.95 4.29
C ASP A 95 -9.87 12.87 3.74
N TYR A 96 -9.18 12.15 4.62
CA TYR A 96 -8.30 11.06 4.22
C TYR A 96 -9.11 9.87 3.71
N ARG A 97 -10.26 9.59 4.31
CA ARG A 97 -11.16 8.52 3.87
C ARG A 97 -11.60 8.71 2.42
N ARG A 98 -11.86 9.96 2.01
CA ARG A 98 -12.21 10.27 0.61
C ARG A 98 -11.05 9.94 -0.33
N VAL A 99 -9.84 10.29 0.05
CA VAL A 99 -8.63 9.94 -0.72
C VAL A 99 -8.52 8.43 -0.88
N LEU A 100 -8.69 7.70 0.23
CA LEU A 100 -8.61 6.23 0.20
C LEU A 100 -9.69 5.63 -0.69
N ALA A 101 -10.90 6.15 -0.64
CA ALA A 101 -12.00 5.67 -1.47
C ALA A 101 -11.72 5.88 -2.96
N VAL A 102 -11.20 7.05 -3.32
CA VAL A 102 -10.85 7.35 -4.72
C VAL A 102 -9.69 6.46 -5.18
N MET A 103 -8.71 6.22 -4.31
CA MET A 103 -7.61 5.30 -4.63
C MET A 103 -8.10 3.89 -4.98
N GLN A 104 -9.16 3.41 -4.32
CA GLN A 104 -9.72 2.09 -4.59
C GLN A 104 -10.39 1.99 -5.97
N GLU A 105 -10.70 3.11 -6.60
CA GLU A 105 -11.25 3.14 -7.95
C GLU A 105 -10.18 3.03 -9.05
N LEU A 106 -8.92 3.17 -8.69
CA LEU A 106 -7.81 3.00 -9.63
C LEU A 106 -7.62 1.52 -9.99
N GLU A 107 -7.07 1.26 -11.17
CA GLU A 107 -6.62 -0.07 -11.52
C GLU A 107 -5.58 -0.55 -10.48
N PRO A 108 -5.59 -1.85 -10.11
CA PRO A 108 -4.69 -2.33 -9.06
C PRO A 108 -3.21 -1.97 -9.27
N GLU A 109 -2.71 -2.06 -10.49
CA GLU A 109 -1.31 -1.71 -10.77
C GLU A 109 -1.05 -0.22 -10.59
N GLU A 110 -1.95 0.63 -11.06
CA GLU A 110 -1.83 2.08 -10.91
C GLU A 110 -1.89 2.50 -9.45
N ARG A 111 -2.81 1.89 -8.70
CA ARG A 111 -2.96 2.14 -7.27
C ARG A 111 -1.70 1.73 -6.51
N ASP A 112 -1.17 0.55 -6.79
CA ASP A 112 0.02 0.02 -6.13
C ASP A 112 1.23 0.92 -6.38
N ILE A 113 1.49 1.24 -7.63
CA ILE A 113 2.65 2.07 -8.00
C ILE A 113 2.52 3.48 -7.43
N LEU A 114 1.35 4.10 -7.54
CA LEU A 114 1.14 5.43 -6.97
C LEU A 114 1.30 5.42 -5.46
N SER A 115 0.75 4.41 -4.79
CA SER A 115 0.87 4.26 -3.34
C SER A 115 2.34 4.15 -2.91
N LEU A 116 3.14 3.38 -3.65
CA LEU A 116 4.58 3.27 -3.40
C LEU A 116 5.30 4.60 -3.58
N VAL A 117 5.05 5.27 -4.70
CA VAL A 117 5.73 6.55 -5.02
C VAL A 117 5.41 7.62 -3.97
N VAL A 118 4.15 7.75 -3.60
CA VAL A 118 3.70 8.80 -2.68
C VAL A 118 4.14 8.51 -1.24
N SER A 119 4.16 7.25 -0.84
CA SER A 119 4.34 6.88 0.57
C SER A 119 5.76 6.52 0.95
N SER A 120 6.51 5.84 0.07
CA SER A 120 7.80 5.27 0.43
C SER A 120 8.94 6.28 0.47
N GLY A 121 8.85 7.35 -0.30
CA GLY A 121 9.96 8.28 -0.48
C GLY A 121 11.11 7.70 -1.28
N LEU A 122 10.95 6.52 -1.87
CA LEU A 122 11.99 5.87 -2.66
C LEU A 122 12.02 6.43 -4.09
N PRO A 123 13.20 6.45 -4.74
CA PRO A 123 13.28 6.88 -6.13
C PRO A 123 12.56 5.91 -7.07
N TYR A 124 12.17 6.39 -8.22
CA TYR A 124 11.40 5.61 -9.19
C TYR A 124 12.08 4.29 -9.59
N ARG A 125 13.41 4.28 -9.67
CA ARG A 125 14.15 3.04 -9.99
C ARG A 125 13.94 1.95 -8.93
N GLU A 126 13.84 2.35 -7.65
CA GLU A 126 13.58 1.40 -6.56
C GLU A 126 12.12 0.96 -6.55
N VAL A 127 11.20 1.88 -6.79
CA VAL A 127 9.78 1.54 -6.95
C VAL A 127 9.59 0.54 -8.09
N ALA A 128 10.29 0.76 -9.20
CA ALA A 128 10.25 -0.16 -10.35
C ALA A 128 10.72 -1.56 -9.97
N ARG A 129 11.80 -1.66 -9.19
CA ARG A 129 12.29 -2.96 -8.71
C ARG A 129 11.25 -3.65 -7.82
N ILE A 130 10.67 -2.92 -6.89
CA ILE A 130 9.66 -3.46 -5.98
C ILE A 130 8.45 -3.97 -6.76
N ALA A 131 7.99 -3.21 -7.73
CA ALA A 131 6.81 -3.54 -8.53
C ALA A 131 7.09 -4.51 -9.68
N GLY A 132 8.36 -4.85 -9.91
CA GLY A 132 8.74 -5.77 -10.98
C GLY A 132 8.52 -5.19 -12.38
N THR A 133 8.80 -3.91 -12.57
CA THR A 133 8.57 -3.22 -13.84
C THR A 133 9.72 -2.27 -14.15
N SER A 134 9.59 -1.48 -15.23
CA SER A 134 10.59 -0.50 -15.63
C SER A 134 10.32 0.87 -15.00
N GLU A 135 11.35 1.68 -14.87
CA GLU A 135 11.24 3.06 -14.41
C GLU A 135 10.31 3.87 -15.33
N ALA A 136 10.41 3.67 -16.64
CA ALA A 136 9.53 4.33 -17.59
C ALA A 136 8.06 3.98 -17.35
N ASN A 137 7.77 2.72 -17.06
CA ASN A 137 6.41 2.29 -16.75
C ASN A 137 5.90 2.91 -15.44
N VAL A 138 6.77 3.04 -14.43
CA VAL A 138 6.41 3.73 -13.18
C VAL A 138 5.94 5.15 -13.49
N LYS A 139 6.69 5.89 -14.30
CA LYS A 139 6.33 7.26 -14.69
C LYS A 139 4.98 7.33 -15.39
N VAL A 140 4.74 6.41 -16.32
CA VAL A 140 3.48 6.33 -17.07
C VAL A 140 2.31 6.03 -16.13
N ARG A 141 2.47 5.05 -15.26
CA ARG A 141 1.40 4.64 -14.32
C ARG A 141 1.09 5.74 -13.31
N VAL A 142 2.10 6.41 -12.79
CA VAL A 142 1.91 7.54 -11.87
C VAL A 142 1.13 8.66 -12.56
N HIS A 143 1.51 9.01 -13.79
CA HIS A 143 0.83 10.05 -14.55
C HIS A 143 -0.65 9.69 -14.78
N ARG A 144 -0.92 8.49 -15.26
CA ARG A 144 -2.30 8.02 -15.51
C ARG A 144 -3.14 8.01 -14.23
N ALA A 145 -2.57 7.53 -13.14
CA ALA A 145 -3.25 7.49 -11.85
C ALA A 145 -3.60 8.91 -11.38
N ARG A 146 -2.66 9.84 -11.48
CA ARG A 146 -2.91 11.24 -11.10
C ARG A 146 -3.99 11.91 -11.94
N VAL A 147 -3.99 11.65 -13.24
CA VAL A 147 -5.04 12.18 -14.13
C VAL A 147 -6.42 11.66 -13.72
N LYS A 148 -6.51 10.34 -13.44
CA LYS A 148 -7.77 9.73 -13.00
C LYS A 148 -8.24 10.30 -11.66
N LEU A 149 -7.33 10.41 -10.69
CA LEU A 149 -7.64 10.96 -9.36
C LEU A 149 -8.16 12.38 -9.47
N LYS A 150 -7.51 13.20 -10.28
CA LYS A 150 -7.92 14.59 -10.48
C LYS A 150 -9.35 14.69 -11.03
N LYS A 151 -9.73 13.77 -11.91
CA LYS A 151 -11.09 13.73 -12.46
C LYS A 151 -12.13 13.24 -11.45
N MET A 152 -11.74 12.31 -10.59
CA MET A 152 -12.64 11.70 -9.61
C MET A 152 -12.82 12.57 -8.36
N MET A 153 -11.83 13.37 -8.01
CA MET A 153 -11.90 14.26 -6.85
C MET A 153 -12.63 15.54 -7.22
N LYS A 154 -13.58 15.92 -6.39
CA LYS A 154 -14.35 17.15 -6.59
C LYS A 154 -13.52 18.36 -6.16
N PRO A 155 -13.77 19.55 -6.75
CA PRO A 155 -13.17 20.79 -6.26
C PRO A 155 -13.43 20.92 -4.76
N GLY A 156 -12.37 21.15 -3.97
CA GLY A 156 -12.44 21.25 -2.53
C GLY A 156 -12.06 19.98 -1.77
N ASP A 157 -11.94 18.85 -2.45
CA ASP A 157 -11.47 17.60 -1.84
C ASP A 157 -9.94 17.53 -1.76
N VAL A 158 -9.27 18.44 -2.43
CA VAL A 158 -7.82 18.49 -2.51
C VAL A 158 -7.25 19.45 -1.47
#